data_05e751cd1e1c16b0730a1927e9fea5e8
#
_entry.id   05e751cd1e1c16b0730a1927e9fea5e8
#
_cell.length_a   1.000
_cell.length_b   1.000
_cell.length_c   1.000
_cell.angle_alpha   90.00
_cell.angle_beta   90.00
_cell.angle_gamma   90.00
#
_symmetry.space_group_name_H-M   'P 1'
#
loop_
_entity.id
_entity.type
_entity.pdbx_description
1 polymer ?
#
loop_
_entity_poly.entity_id
_entity_poly.type
_entity_poly.pdbx_seq_one_letter_code
_entity_poly.pdbx_strand_id
1 'polypeptide(L)'
;MEDLLKNKQGDFMMTINNPVFGELQYEYGWVKDTTINFLGKEIKIALLIDGEEDGKFDEEQYVAYQSLMQNWEQLQQIFLQSILNYYQQKRHELGFDIGFNENYPLVETTDQLIKLITLEGIVVPYGDIFEGRDIGILFKCTWDAENGLGLRLLDENVTDVGYQDIAI
;
A
#
# COMPACT_ATOMS: atom_id res chain seq x y z
N MET A 1 -14.27 -21.09 5.97
CA MET A 1 -15.51 -21.43 5.25
C MET A 1 -15.81 -20.28 4.30
N GLU A 2 -16.16 -20.62 3.08
CA GLU A 2 -16.53 -19.63 2.08
C GLU A 2 -18.03 -19.41 2.09
N ASP A 3 -18.47 -18.16 2.15
CA ASP A 3 -19.85 -17.78 2.02
C ASP A 3 -20.06 -17.07 0.67
N LEU A 4 -21.09 -17.46 -0.06
CA LEU A 4 -21.49 -16.81 -1.29
C LEU A 4 -22.63 -15.82 -0.99
N LEU A 5 -22.34 -14.56 -1.17
CA LEU A 5 -23.30 -13.48 -0.99
C LEU A 5 -23.74 -12.95 -2.34
N LYS A 6 -25.00 -12.54 -2.42
CA LYS A 6 -25.55 -11.90 -3.61
C LYS A 6 -25.44 -10.40 -3.44
N ASN A 7 -24.72 -9.74 -4.36
CA ASN A 7 -24.60 -8.29 -4.33
C ASN A 7 -25.90 -7.61 -4.79
N LYS A 8 -25.94 -6.27 -4.75
CA LYS A 8 -27.13 -5.48 -5.10
C LYS A 8 -27.57 -5.63 -6.55
N GLN A 9 -26.68 -6.08 -7.45
CA GLN A 9 -26.98 -6.28 -8.87
C GLN A 9 -27.33 -7.74 -9.19
N GLY A 10 -27.31 -8.60 -8.20
CA GLY A 10 -27.63 -10.01 -8.38
C GLY A 10 -26.45 -10.93 -8.64
N ASP A 11 -25.22 -10.40 -8.71
CA ASP A 11 -24.02 -11.22 -8.80
C ASP A 11 -23.68 -11.85 -7.45
N PHE A 12 -22.95 -12.97 -7.50
CA PHE A 12 -22.48 -13.62 -6.29
C PHE A 12 -21.08 -13.15 -5.94
N MET A 13 -20.87 -12.83 -4.66
CA MET A 13 -19.55 -12.47 -4.11
C MET A 13 -19.09 -13.58 -3.19
N MET A 14 -17.85 -14.01 -3.37
CA MET A 14 -17.20 -14.98 -2.50
C MET A 14 -16.63 -14.25 -1.27
N THR A 15 -16.95 -14.73 -0.09
CA THR A 15 -16.50 -14.15 1.17
C THR A 15 -15.91 -15.26 2.04
N ILE A 16 -14.78 -14.99 2.69
CA ILE A 16 -14.20 -15.90 3.69
C ILE A 16 -13.89 -15.13 4.96
N ASN A 17 -13.80 -15.87 6.07
CA ASN A 17 -13.30 -15.35 7.33
C ASN A 17 -11.93 -15.95 7.58
N ASN A 18 -10.89 -15.14 7.54
CA ASN A 18 -9.52 -15.56 7.75
C ASN A 18 -9.10 -15.21 9.19
N PRO A 19 -8.39 -16.09 9.91
CA PRO A 19 -8.01 -15.83 11.30
C PRO A 19 -7.03 -14.67 11.47
N VAL A 20 -6.28 -14.29 10.43
CA VAL A 20 -5.31 -13.19 10.49
C VAL A 20 -5.87 -11.95 9.82
N PHE A 21 -6.40 -12.07 8.60
CA PHE A 21 -6.85 -10.92 7.80
C PHE A 21 -8.31 -10.53 8.06
N GLY A 22 -9.08 -11.39 8.71
CA GLY A 22 -10.49 -11.14 8.97
C GLY A 22 -11.39 -11.48 7.79
N GLU A 23 -12.52 -10.79 7.66
CA GLU A 23 -13.48 -11.03 6.59
C GLU A 23 -12.97 -10.42 5.28
N LEU A 24 -12.84 -11.26 4.25
CA LEU A 24 -12.32 -10.89 2.94
C LEU A 24 -13.35 -11.20 1.86
N GLN A 25 -13.38 -10.37 0.82
CA GLN A 25 -14.17 -10.58 -0.40
C GLN A 25 -13.24 -10.85 -1.58
N TYR A 26 -13.68 -11.67 -2.53
CA TYR A 26 -12.89 -11.99 -3.72
C TYR A 26 -13.31 -11.08 -4.88
N GLU A 27 -12.39 -10.22 -5.33
CA GLU A 27 -12.54 -9.32 -6.46
C GLU A 27 -11.22 -9.29 -7.23
N TYR A 28 -10.96 -10.27 -8.08
CA TYR A 28 -9.65 -10.46 -8.77
C TYR A 28 -8.48 -10.72 -7.80
N GLY A 29 -8.75 -11.06 -6.58
CA GLY A 29 -7.88 -11.26 -5.45
C GLY A 29 -8.70 -11.00 -4.20
N TRP A 30 -8.13 -11.26 -3.02
CA TRP A 30 -8.82 -11.08 -1.76
C TRP A 30 -8.65 -9.66 -1.27
N VAL A 31 -9.76 -9.00 -0.94
CA VAL A 31 -9.77 -7.59 -0.54
C VAL A 31 -10.66 -7.37 0.67
N LYS A 32 -10.34 -6.33 1.42
CA LYS A 32 -11.25 -5.73 2.40
C LYS A 32 -10.90 -4.27 2.60
N ASP A 33 -11.91 -3.49 3.00
CA ASP A 33 -11.67 -2.17 3.57
C ASP A 33 -11.36 -2.32 5.05
N THR A 34 -10.37 -1.59 5.52
CA THR A 34 -10.00 -1.59 6.93
C THR A 34 -9.57 -0.19 7.35
N THR A 35 -9.61 0.08 8.64
CA THR A 35 -9.17 1.34 9.21
C THR A 35 -7.82 1.15 9.87
N ILE A 36 -6.89 2.06 9.59
CA ILE A 36 -5.55 2.02 10.17
C ILE A 36 -5.17 3.41 10.66
N ASN A 37 -4.36 3.47 11.71
CA ASN A 37 -3.80 4.74 12.17
C ASN A 37 -2.57 5.06 11.33
N PHE A 38 -2.59 6.23 10.69
CA PHE A 38 -1.45 6.73 9.95
C PHE A 38 -1.22 8.20 10.32
N LEU A 39 -0.04 8.48 10.87
CA LEU A 39 0.36 9.83 11.31
C LEU A 39 -0.63 10.43 12.31
N GLY A 40 -1.10 9.60 13.23
CA GLY A 40 -2.02 10.02 14.29
C GLY A 40 -3.49 10.14 13.89
N LYS A 41 -3.84 9.77 12.66
CA LYS A 41 -5.22 9.81 12.16
C LYS A 41 -5.69 8.42 11.75
N GLU A 42 -6.93 8.09 12.07
CA GLU A 42 -7.56 6.89 11.54
C GLU A 42 -8.01 7.13 10.11
N ILE A 43 -7.54 6.31 9.19
CA ILE A 43 -7.90 6.38 7.78
C ILE A 43 -8.39 5.03 7.28
N LYS A 44 -9.32 5.08 6.34
CA LYS A 44 -9.83 3.89 5.67
C LYS A 44 -8.95 3.57 4.47
N ILE A 45 -8.47 2.33 4.41
CA ILE A 45 -7.61 1.85 3.31
C ILE A 45 -8.13 0.51 2.80
N ALA A 46 -7.65 0.11 1.63
CA ALA A 46 -7.86 -1.22 1.09
C ALA A 46 -6.71 -2.15 1.50
N LEU A 47 -7.04 -3.34 1.98
CA LEU A 47 -6.09 -4.43 2.16
C LEU A 47 -6.29 -5.42 1.03
N LEU A 48 -5.24 -5.64 0.23
CA LEU A 48 -5.24 -6.48 -0.95
C LEU A 48 -4.30 -7.65 -0.71
N ILE A 49 -4.82 -8.88 -0.81
CA ILE A 49 -4.02 -10.07 -0.53
C ILE A 49 -4.11 -11.00 -1.73
N ASP A 50 -2.96 -11.28 -2.34
CA ASP A 50 -2.91 -12.22 -3.45
C ASP A 50 -3.26 -13.63 -2.95
N GLY A 51 -4.14 -14.30 -3.67
CA GLY A 51 -4.58 -15.64 -3.31
C GLY A 51 -5.54 -16.20 -4.34
N GLU A 52 -5.63 -17.52 -4.35
CA GLU A 52 -6.55 -18.23 -5.21
C GLU A 52 -7.98 -18.23 -4.62
N GLU A 53 -8.95 -18.65 -5.41
CA GLU A 53 -10.35 -18.71 -4.99
C GLU A 53 -10.60 -19.61 -3.80
N ASP A 54 -9.69 -20.54 -3.50
CA ASP A 54 -9.81 -21.43 -2.34
C ASP A 54 -9.63 -20.72 -0.99
N GLY A 55 -9.17 -19.46 -1.00
CA GLY A 55 -8.99 -18.67 0.21
C GLY A 55 -7.86 -19.13 1.11
N LYS A 56 -6.91 -19.87 0.56
CA LYS A 56 -5.72 -20.32 1.28
C LYS A 56 -4.54 -19.42 0.95
N PHE A 57 -3.82 -19.03 1.97
CA PHE A 57 -2.67 -18.13 1.84
C PHE A 57 -1.39 -18.83 2.29
N ASP A 58 -0.25 -18.31 1.80
CA ASP A 58 1.05 -18.81 2.19
C ASP A 58 1.40 -18.35 3.61
N GLU A 59 2.15 -19.16 4.33
CA GLU A 59 2.64 -18.80 5.68
C GLU A 59 3.44 -17.50 5.63
N GLU A 60 4.22 -17.31 4.58
CA GLU A 60 5.03 -16.09 4.35
C GLU A 60 4.16 -14.85 4.28
N GLN A 61 2.95 -14.92 3.73
CA GLN A 61 2.01 -13.80 3.67
C GLN A 61 1.54 -13.40 5.07
N TYR A 62 1.22 -14.37 5.91
CA TYR A 62 0.84 -14.11 7.30
C TYR A 62 1.98 -13.46 8.08
N VAL A 63 3.18 -14.00 7.95
CA VAL A 63 4.36 -13.48 8.63
C VAL A 63 4.68 -12.05 8.16
N ALA A 64 4.62 -11.80 6.86
CA ALA A 64 4.88 -10.48 6.30
C ALA A 64 3.87 -9.43 6.83
N TYR A 65 2.60 -9.75 6.83
CA TYR A 65 1.56 -8.84 7.32
C TYR A 65 1.66 -8.60 8.83
N GLN A 66 1.87 -9.65 9.62
CA GLN A 66 2.01 -9.51 11.08
C GLN A 66 3.22 -8.69 11.45
N SER A 67 4.34 -8.89 10.75
CA SER A 67 5.56 -8.10 10.96
C SER A 67 5.36 -6.63 10.59
N LEU A 68 4.67 -6.37 9.48
CA LEU A 68 4.30 -5.00 9.09
C LEU A 68 3.51 -4.31 10.20
N MET A 69 2.49 -4.97 10.74
CA MET A 69 1.65 -4.39 11.78
C MET A 69 2.39 -4.17 13.09
N GLN A 70 3.29 -5.07 13.47
CA GLN A 70 4.13 -4.91 14.65
C GLN A 70 5.07 -3.71 14.55
N ASN A 71 5.53 -3.40 13.35
CA ASN A 71 6.48 -2.32 13.09
C ASN A 71 5.82 -1.07 12.48
N TRP A 72 4.51 -1.05 12.39
CA TRP A 72 3.76 -0.02 11.64
C TRP A 72 4.08 1.39 12.10
N GLU A 73 4.15 1.62 13.40
CA GLU A 73 4.40 2.95 13.94
C GLU A 73 5.78 3.49 13.52
N GLN A 74 6.82 2.66 13.66
CA GLN A 74 8.19 3.05 13.28
C GLN A 74 8.34 3.20 11.75
N LEU A 75 7.63 2.39 10.99
CA LEU A 75 7.74 2.40 9.53
C LEU A 75 7.17 3.65 8.89
N GLN A 76 6.22 4.32 9.53
CA GLN A 76 5.57 5.50 8.97
C GLN A 76 6.58 6.60 8.61
N GLN A 77 7.53 6.89 9.51
CA GLN A 77 8.56 7.89 9.24
C GLN A 77 9.54 7.45 8.14
N ILE A 78 9.82 6.16 8.08
CA ILE A 78 10.67 5.60 7.02
C ILE A 78 9.98 5.75 5.66
N PHE A 79 8.68 5.51 5.59
CA PHE A 79 7.91 5.74 4.36
C PHE A 79 7.98 7.19 3.92
N LEU A 80 7.74 8.12 4.83
CA LEU A 80 7.78 9.54 4.52
C LEU A 80 9.14 10.00 4.01
N GLN A 81 10.22 9.55 4.66
CA GLN A 81 11.57 9.92 4.23
C GLN A 81 11.90 9.32 2.86
N SER A 82 11.53 8.08 2.63
CA SER A 82 11.75 7.42 1.34
C SER A 82 10.99 8.11 0.21
N ILE A 83 9.74 8.51 0.47
CA ILE A 83 8.94 9.25 -0.51
C ILE A 83 9.51 10.64 -0.75
N LEU A 84 9.96 11.33 0.28
CA LEU A 84 10.56 12.65 0.15
C LEU A 84 11.80 12.59 -0.75
N ASN A 85 12.68 11.62 -0.52
CA ASN A 85 13.88 11.43 -1.33
C ASN A 85 13.52 11.16 -2.79
N TYR A 86 12.53 10.30 -3.03
CA TYR A 86 12.03 9.99 -4.37
C TYR A 86 11.46 11.23 -5.05
N TYR A 87 10.64 12.01 -4.34
CA TYR A 87 10.02 13.21 -4.88
C TYR A 87 11.06 14.28 -5.25
N GLN A 88 12.03 14.50 -4.40
CA GLN A 88 13.11 15.46 -4.66
C GLN A 88 13.94 15.05 -5.87
N GLN A 89 14.24 13.76 -6.01
CA GLN A 89 14.93 13.22 -7.17
C GLN A 89 14.10 13.39 -8.46
N LYS A 90 12.79 13.16 -8.35
CA LYS A 90 11.86 13.36 -9.48
C LYS A 90 11.85 14.80 -9.95
N ARG A 91 11.79 15.76 -9.04
CA ARG A 91 11.87 17.19 -9.39
C ARG A 91 13.20 17.52 -10.08
N HIS A 92 14.28 16.98 -9.58
CA HIS A 92 15.61 17.17 -10.17
C HIS A 92 15.65 16.64 -11.62
N GLU A 93 15.17 15.43 -11.84
CA GLU A 93 15.15 14.81 -13.17
C GLU A 93 14.27 15.58 -14.15
N LEU A 94 13.20 16.22 -13.67
CA LEU A 94 12.31 17.04 -14.49
C LEU A 94 12.83 18.48 -14.69
N GLY A 95 13.96 18.83 -14.08
CA GLY A 95 14.56 20.16 -14.20
C GLY A 95 13.92 21.23 -13.32
N PHE A 96 13.25 20.85 -12.24
CA PHE A 96 12.53 21.78 -11.36
C PHE A 96 13.30 22.16 -10.09
N ASP A 97 14.63 21.97 -10.07
CA ASP A 97 15.46 22.26 -8.88
C ASP A 97 15.36 23.71 -8.40
N ILE A 98 15.23 24.65 -9.33
CA ILE A 98 15.30 26.11 -9.09
C ILE A 98 14.04 26.76 -9.64
N GLY A 99 13.00 26.30 -9.74
CA GLY A 99 11.83 26.94 -10.32
C GLY A 99 10.58 26.60 -9.56
N PHE A 100 9.59 27.44 -9.74
CA PHE A 100 8.24 27.13 -9.30
C PHE A 100 7.55 26.28 -10.37
N ASN A 101 6.99 25.17 -9.95
CA ASN A 101 6.08 24.39 -10.78
C ASN A 101 4.86 24.04 -9.94
N GLU A 102 3.69 24.39 -10.42
CA GLU A 102 2.42 24.20 -9.72
C GLU A 102 2.13 22.74 -9.42
N ASN A 103 2.48 21.82 -10.33
CA ASN A 103 2.24 20.38 -10.17
C ASN A 103 3.30 19.71 -9.29
N TYR A 104 4.49 20.30 -9.22
CA TYR A 104 5.62 19.78 -8.46
C TYR A 104 6.15 20.86 -7.52
N PRO A 105 5.40 21.25 -6.49
CA PRO A 105 5.86 22.28 -5.54
C PRO A 105 7.13 21.86 -4.83
N LEU A 106 7.90 22.83 -4.38
CA LEU A 106 9.10 22.56 -3.57
C LEU A 106 8.70 21.96 -2.24
N VAL A 107 9.27 20.81 -1.92
CA VAL A 107 9.05 20.10 -0.67
C VAL A 107 10.40 19.77 -0.05
N GLU A 108 10.67 20.33 1.11
CA GLU A 108 11.94 20.18 1.81
C GLU A 108 11.84 19.28 3.04
N THR A 109 10.64 19.12 3.59
CA THR A 109 10.40 18.37 4.84
C THR A 109 9.28 17.36 4.66
N THR A 110 9.28 16.34 5.52
CA THR A 110 8.21 15.35 5.55
C THR A 110 6.87 15.97 5.96
N ASP A 111 6.87 17.01 6.80
CA ASP A 111 5.65 17.74 7.16
C ASP A 111 4.97 18.40 5.96
N GLN A 112 5.77 18.94 5.04
CA GLN A 112 5.26 19.50 3.79
C GLN A 112 4.75 18.37 2.86
N LEU A 113 5.45 17.25 2.83
CA LEU A 113 5.10 16.10 1.99
C LEU A 113 3.75 15.52 2.35
N ILE A 114 3.43 15.42 3.63
CA ILE A 114 2.18 14.83 4.14
C ILE A 114 0.94 15.43 3.48
N LYS A 115 1.00 16.72 3.12
CA LYS A 115 -0.11 17.42 2.46
C LYS A 115 -0.34 16.98 1.02
N LEU A 116 0.62 16.31 0.42
CA LEU A 116 0.60 15.93 -0.99
C LEU A 116 0.30 14.43 -1.21
N ILE A 117 0.27 13.64 -0.18
CA ILE A 117 0.08 12.18 -0.27
C ILE A 117 -1.07 11.71 0.62
N THR A 118 -1.68 10.60 0.22
CA THR A 118 -2.73 9.93 0.99
C THR A 118 -2.50 8.43 0.92
N LEU A 119 -2.41 7.77 2.07
CA LEU A 119 -2.30 6.32 2.13
C LEU A 119 -3.60 5.70 1.60
N GLU A 120 -3.48 4.78 0.66
CA GLU A 120 -4.61 4.16 -0.03
C GLU A 120 -4.78 2.68 0.25
N GLY A 121 -3.67 1.94 0.36
CA GLY A 121 -3.76 0.51 0.53
C GLY A 121 -2.47 -0.18 0.94
N ILE A 122 -2.63 -1.42 1.33
CA ILE A 122 -1.55 -2.36 1.64
C ILE A 122 -1.76 -3.60 0.77
N VAL A 123 -0.71 -4.07 0.12
CA VAL A 123 -0.70 -5.26 -0.71
C VAL A 123 0.15 -6.33 -0.05
N VAL A 124 -0.42 -7.52 0.11
CA VAL A 124 0.30 -8.70 0.60
C VAL A 124 0.40 -9.69 -0.57
N PRO A 125 1.53 -9.68 -1.30
CA PRO A 125 1.68 -10.54 -2.47
C PRO A 125 1.95 -11.98 -2.07
N TYR A 126 1.90 -12.89 -3.04
CA TYR A 126 2.31 -14.28 -2.82
C TYR A 126 3.72 -14.35 -2.22
N GLY A 127 3.92 -15.28 -1.28
CA GLY A 127 5.15 -15.38 -0.53
C GLY A 127 6.35 -15.99 -1.26
N ASP A 128 6.13 -16.52 -2.46
CA ASP A 128 7.16 -17.22 -3.23
C ASP A 128 7.83 -16.36 -4.31
N ILE A 129 7.40 -15.09 -4.45
CA ILE A 129 7.92 -14.19 -5.50
C ILE A 129 9.32 -13.68 -5.15
N PHE A 130 9.50 -13.27 -3.91
CA PHE A 130 10.77 -12.79 -3.39
C PHE A 130 11.12 -13.51 -2.09
N GLU A 131 12.39 -13.69 -1.83
CA GLU A 131 12.86 -14.26 -0.58
C GLU A 131 12.79 -13.21 0.52
N GLY A 132 11.88 -13.39 1.48
CA GLY A 132 11.67 -12.46 2.59
C GLY A 132 10.22 -12.02 2.73
N ARG A 133 9.98 -11.12 3.69
CA ARG A 133 8.65 -10.56 3.96
C ARG A 133 8.36 -9.41 2.99
N ASP A 134 7.56 -9.70 1.98
CA ASP A 134 7.25 -8.81 0.85
C ASP A 134 5.92 -8.11 1.09
N ILE A 135 5.92 -6.78 1.01
CA ILE A 135 4.73 -5.94 1.20
C ILE A 135 4.77 -4.79 0.19
N GLY A 136 3.61 -4.46 -0.36
CA GLY A 136 3.41 -3.23 -1.14
C GLY A 136 2.60 -2.22 -0.35
N ILE A 137 2.95 -0.93 -0.45
CA ILE A 137 2.20 0.17 0.16
C ILE A 137 1.78 1.11 -0.97
N LEU A 138 0.49 1.43 -1.02
CA LEU A 138 -0.09 2.27 -2.06
C LEU A 138 -0.49 3.63 -1.50
N PHE A 139 -0.09 4.68 -2.21
CA PHE A 139 -0.48 6.05 -1.91
C PHE A 139 -1.09 6.71 -3.15
N LYS A 140 -1.98 7.66 -2.93
CA LYS A 140 -2.29 8.71 -3.91
C LYS A 140 -1.31 9.84 -3.71
N CYS A 141 -0.98 10.53 -4.80
CA CYS A 141 -0.14 11.72 -4.70
C CYS A 141 -0.67 12.81 -5.64
N THR A 142 -0.46 14.06 -5.24
CA THR A 142 -0.99 15.21 -5.99
C THR A 142 -0.27 15.46 -7.31
N TRP A 143 0.98 15.03 -7.42
CA TRP A 143 1.79 15.28 -8.62
C TRP A 143 1.56 14.26 -9.74
N ASP A 144 0.90 13.16 -9.46
CA ASP A 144 0.57 12.15 -10.46
C ASP A 144 -0.67 11.36 -10.01
N ALA A 145 -1.83 11.92 -10.29
CA ALA A 145 -3.10 11.30 -9.90
C ALA A 145 -3.40 10.00 -10.66
N GLU A 146 -2.81 9.85 -11.85
CA GLU A 146 -3.06 8.68 -12.70
C GLU A 146 -2.26 7.45 -12.24
N ASN A 147 -0.96 7.62 -12.03
CA ASN A 147 -0.07 6.50 -11.70
C ASN A 147 0.05 6.27 -10.19
N GLY A 148 -0.23 7.29 -9.39
CA GLY A 148 -0.09 7.21 -7.94
C GLY A 148 1.35 7.00 -7.50
N LEU A 149 1.49 6.41 -6.31
CA LEU A 149 2.77 6.21 -5.66
C LEU A 149 2.77 4.86 -4.96
N GLY A 150 3.80 4.06 -5.18
CA GLY A 150 3.96 2.75 -4.57
C GLY A 150 5.30 2.59 -3.89
N LEU A 151 5.31 1.88 -2.77
CA LEU A 151 6.51 1.45 -2.09
C LEU A 151 6.53 -0.07 -2.03
N ARG A 152 7.69 -0.66 -2.28
CA ARG A 152 7.93 -2.06 -1.97
C ARG A 152 8.79 -2.17 -0.74
N LEU A 153 8.39 -3.07 0.15
CA LEU A 153 9.16 -3.41 1.34
C LEU A 153 9.58 -4.86 1.26
N LEU A 154 10.81 -5.11 1.65
CA LEU A 154 11.32 -6.47 1.87
C LEU A 154 11.97 -6.49 3.24
N ASP A 155 11.49 -7.37 4.11
CA ASP A 155 11.94 -7.45 5.51
C ASP A 155 11.90 -6.09 6.22
N GLU A 156 10.82 -5.35 6.03
CA GLU A 156 10.53 -4.02 6.57
C GLU A 156 11.51 -2.93 6.10
N ASN A 157 12.24 -3.19 5.01
CA ASN A 157 13.09 -2.18 4.37
C ASN A 157 12.43 -1.73 3.07
N VAL A 158 12.37 -0.42 2.83
CA VAL A 158 11.90 0.11 1.55
C VAL A 158 12.97 -0.16 0.49
N THR A 159 12.64 -1.02 -0.47
CA THR A 159 13.55 -1.39 -1.56
C THR A 159 13.31 -0.59 -2.82
N ASP A 160 12.07 -0.17 -3.07
CA ASP A 160 11.69 0.57 -4.25
C ASP A 160 10.61 1.60 -3.93
N VAL A 161 10.68 2.76 -4.58
CA VAL A 161 9.63 3.77 -4.62
C VAL A 161 9.38 4.12 -6.08
N GLY A 162 8.14 4.16 -6.50
CA GLY A 162 7.78 4.42 -7.89
C GLY A 162 6.27 4.62 -8.06
N TYR A 163 5.75 4.26 -9.22
CA TYR A 163 4.31 4.24 -9.46
C TYR A 163 3.65 3.11 -8.68
N GLN A 164 2.33 3.15 -8.52
CA GLN A 164 1.62 2.11 -7.77
C GLN A 164 1.85 0.71 -8.35
N ASP A 165 2.08 0.58 -9.65
CA ASP A 165 2.26 -0.72 -10.30
C ASP A 165 3.45 -1.53 -9.76
N ILE A 166 4.46 -0.89 -9.19
CA ILE A 166 5.60 -1.61 -8.60
C ILE A 166 5.24 -2.34 -7.31
N ALA A 167 4.14 -1.96 -6.67
CA ALA A 167 3.73 -2.45 -5.36
C ALA A 167 2.57 -3.45 -5.44
N ILE A 168 2.15 -3.81 -6.64
CA ILE A 168 0.99 -4.69 -6.87
C ILE A 168 1.43 -6.05 -7.38
#